data_300788c4009bdca872a0d9416dc4099f
#
_entry.id   300788c4009bdca872a0d9416dc4099f
#
_cell.length_a   1.000
_cell.length_b   1.000
_cell.length_c   1.000
_cell.angle_alpha   90.00
_cell.angle_beta   90.00
_cell.angle_gamma   90.00
#
_symmetry.space_group_name_H-M   'P 1'
#
loop_
_entity.id
_entity.type
_entity.pdbx_description
1 polymer ?
#
loop_
_entity_poly.entity_id
_entity_poly.type
_entity_poly.pdbx_seq_one_letter_code
_entity_poly.pdbx_strand_id
1 'polypeptide(L)'
;MIGKQLSPSEACEQNIRDLYETAFPPEEQIPYHDLLYLMDMMHLDFTAYYEGEKLVGFTIVYPRKSFNWFWYFAVSDKLRGKGYGQQILSML
;
A
#
# COMPACT_ATOMS: atom_id res chain seq x y z
N MET A 1 -15.71 0.93 2.50
CA MET A 1 -14.25 0.63 2.47
C MET A 1 -13.53 1.40 3.57
N ILE A 2 -12.62 0.76 4.26
CA ILE A 2 -11.89 1.37 5.36
C ILE A 2 -10.39 1.37 5.04
N GLY A 3 -9.75 2.55 5.19
CA GLY A 3 -8.30 2.67 5.10
C GLY A 3 -7.69 2.61 6.48
N LYS A 4 -6.64 1.77 6.64
CA LYS A 4 -5.93 1.62 7.90
C LYS A 4 -4.46 1.92 7.69
N GLN A 5 -3.95 2.94 8.36
CA GLN A 5 -2.52 3.23 8.33
C GLN A 5 -1.77 2.17 9.14
N LEU A 6 -0.75 1.58 8.53
CA LEU A 6 -0.01 0.47 9.11
C LEU A 6 1.24 0.95 9.83
N SER A 7 1.52 0.34 10.99
CA SER A 7 2.84 0.40 11.61
C SER A 7 3.78 -0.55 10.88
N PRO A 8 5.12 -0.44 11.06
CA PRO A 8 6.04 -1.39 10.45
C PRO A 8 5.73 -2.85 10.82
N SER A 9 5.31 -3.12 12.04
CA SER A 9 4.97 -4.48 12.45
C SER A 9 3.71 -4.99 11.76
N GLU A 10 2.72 -4.14 11.55
CA GLU A 10 1.50 -4.51 10.82
C GLU A 10 1.78 -4.73 9.34
N ALA A 11 2.70 -3.96 8.77
CA ALA A 11 3.10 -4.11 7.36
C ALA A 11 3.88 -5.42 7.13
N CYS A 12 4.35 -6.09 8.17
CA CYS A 12 5.00 -7.40 8.05
C CYS A 12 4.01 -8.54 7.82
N GLU A 13 2.69 -8.29 7.90
CA GLU A 13 1.70 -9.33 7.67
C GLU A 13 1.83 -9.91 6.27
N GLN A 14 1.67 -11.23 6.17
CA GLN A 14 1.96 -11.96 4.94
C GLN A 14 1.07 -11.53 3.78
N ASN A 15 -0.20 -11.24 4.03
CA ASN A 15 -1.12 -10.81 2.98
C ASN A 15 -0.74 -9.46 2.38
N ILE A 16 -0.21 -8.55 3.20
CA ILE A 16 0.26 -7.23 2.73
C ILE A 16 1.49 -7.42 1.85
N ARG A 17 2.44 -8.22 2.33
CA ARG A 17 3.67 -8.51 1.58
C ARG A 17 3.37 -9.22 0.25
N ASP A 18 2.47 -10.20 0.27
CA ASP A 18 2.08 -10.93 -0.94
C ASP A 18 1.48 -9.98 -1.98
N LEU A 19 0.64 -9.05 -1.54
CA LEU A 19 0.05 -8.07 -2.44
C LEU A 19 1.13 -7.21 -3.08
N TYR A 20 2.10 -6.74 -2.30
CA TYR A 20 3.21 -5.96 -2.83
C TYR A 20 4.01 -6.75 -3.86
N GLU A 21 4.35 -7.99 -3.53
CA GLU A 21 5.21 -8.81 -4.39
C GLU A 21 4.51 -9.27 -5.66
N THR A 22 3.19 -9.37 -5.66
CA THR A 22 2.43 -9.77 -6.85
C THR A 22 1.98 -8.60 -7.72
N ALA A 23 1.86 -7.41 -7.14
CA ALA A 23 1.35 -6.24 -7.86
C ALA A 23 2.37 -5.58 -8.79
N PHE A 24 3.66 -5.80 -8.55
CA PHE A 24 4.72 -5.12 -9.29
C PHE A 24 5.73 -6.13 -9.85
N PRO A 25 6.33 -5.85 -11.05
CA PRO A 25 7.41 -6.69 -11.57
C PRO A 25 8.63 -6.66 -10.63
N PRO A 26 9.40 -7.76 -10.56
CA PRO A 26 10.57 -7.79 -9.66
C PRO A 26 11.56 -6.64 -9.86
N GLU A 27 11.75 -6.17 -11.09
CA GLU A 27 12.66 -5.07 -11.37
C GLU A 27 12.17 -3.71 -10.86
N GLU A 28 10.89 -3.59 -10.52
CA GLU A 28 10.32 -2.37 -9.95
C GLU A 28 10.19 -2.44 -8.44
N GLN A 29 10.48 -3.59 -7.85
CA GLN A 29 10.32 -3.79 -6.41
C GLN A 29 11.57 -3.40 -5.64
N ILE A 30 11.36 -2.72 -4.51
CA ILE A 30 12.37 -2.62 -3.46
C ILE A 30 12.20 -3.89 -2.61
N PRO A 31 13.29 -4.59 -2.22
CA PRO A 31 13.14 -5.73 -1.30
C PRO A 31 12.30 -5.34 -0.08
N TYR A 32 11.37 -6.18 0.31
CA TYR A 32 10.32 -5.77 1.25
C TYR A 32 10.88 -5.33 2.61
N HIS A 33 11.91 -5.98 3.11
CA HIS A 33 12.52 -5.57 4.37
C HIS A 33 13.19 -4.19 4.26
N ASP A 34 13.74 -3.85 3.08
CA ASP A 34 14.30 -2.52 2.84
C ASP A 34 13.19 -1.48 2.77
N LEU A 35 12.06 -1.83 2.18
CA LEU A 35 10.90 -0.95 2.11
C LEU A 35 10.40 -0.62 3.52
N LEU A 36 10.33 -1.63 4.41
CA LEU A 36 9.91 -1.40 5.78
C LEU A 36 10.87 -0.50 6.54
N TYR A 37 12.17 -0.65 6.29
CA TYR A 37 13.19 0.22 6.86
C TYR A 37 13.00 1.67 6.40
N LEU A 38 12.79 1.87 5.10
CA LEU A 38 12.55 3.20 4.54
C LEU A 38 11.24 3.80 5.06
N MET A 39 10.22 2.97 5.25
CA MET A 39 8.95 3.39 5.81
C MET A 39 9.14 4.05 7.17
N ASP A 40 9.97 3.44 8.02
CA ASP A 40 10.28 3.99 9.33
C ASP A 40 11.16 5.23 9.23
N MET A 41 12.25 5.17 8.46
CA MET A 41 13.21 6.26 8.32
C MET A 41 12.61 7.52 7.70
N MET A 42 11.80 7.36 6.67
CA MET A 42 11.25 8.47 5.89
C MET A 42 9.84 8.85 6.33
N HIS A 43 9.30 8.17 7.33
CA HIS A 43 7.92 8.39 7.78
C HIS A 43 6.92 8.27 6.63
N LEU A 44 7.04 7.20 5.85
CA LEU A 44 6.11 6.92 4.76
C LEU A 44 4.75 6.53 5.33
N ASP A 45 3.67 6.99 4.67
CA ASP A 45 2.32 6.59 5.01
C ASP A 45 1.94 5.34 4.22
N PHE A 46 1.96 4.20 4.90
CA PHE A 46 1.57 2.92 4.32
C PHE A 46 0.16 2.62 4.78
N THR A 47 -0.80 2.73 3.88
CA THR A 47 -2.22 2.54 4.20
C THR A 47 -2.77 1.33 3.46
N ALA A 48 -3.35 0.39 4.20
CA ALA A 48 -4.05 -0.75 3.62
C ALA A 48 -5.55 -0.47 3.60
N TYR A 49 -6.22 -0.90 2.54
CA TYR A 49 -7.64 -0.65 2.34
C TYR A 49 -8.39 -1.97 2.36
N TYR A 50 -9.47 -2.01 3.13
CA TYR A 50 -10.25 -3.21 3.37
C TYR A 50 -11.71 -3.01 3.03
N GLU A 51 -12.33 -4.04 2.46
CA GLU A 51 -13.78 -4.15 2.36
C GLU A 51 -14.19 -5.28 3.30
N GLY A 52 -14.76 -4.92 4.45
CA GLY A 52 -14.93 -5.89 5.54
C GLY A 52 -13.56 -6.37 6.02
N GLU A 53 -13.32 -7.68 5.97
CA GLU A 53 -12.04 -8.27 6.35
C GLU A 53 -11.12 -8.53 5.15
N LYS A 54 -11.58 -8.19 3.93
CA LYS A 54 -10.86 -8.47 2.70
C LYS A 54 -9.90 -7.34 2.37
N LEU A 55 -8.63 -7.66 2.20
CA LEU A 55 -7.64 -6.70 1.74
C LEU A 55 -7.86 -6.40 0.26
N VAL A 56 -8.14 -5.14 -0.06
CA VAL A 56 -8.42 -4.68 -1.42
C VAL A 56 -7.19 -4.12 -2.10
N GLY A 57 -6.41 -3.35 -1.38
CA GLY A 57 -5.23 -2.70 -1.94
C GLY A 57 -4.46 -1.93 -0.89
N PHE A 58 -3.44 -1.18 -1.33
CA PHE A 58 -2.69 -0.31 -0.45
C PHE A 58 -2.14 0.89 -1.21
N THR A 59 -1.76 1.92 -0.45
CA THR A 59 -0.96 3.04 -0.97
C THR A 59 0.24 3.25 -0.06
N ILE A 60 1.38 3.62 -0.66
CA ILE A 60 2.56 4.06 0.08
C ILE A 60 2.87 5.46 -0.42
N VAL A 61 2.80 6.44 0.49
CA VAL A 61 2.91 7.85 0.16
C VAL A 61 4.00 8.48 1.02
N TYR A 62 4.83 9.32 0.40
CA TYR A 62 5.77 10.16 1.12
C TYR A 62 5.11 11.53 1.28
N PRO A 63 4.61 11.87 2.48
CA PRO A 63 3.92 13.15 2.68
C PRO A 63 4.91 14.30 2.72
N ARG A 64 4.59 15.38 1.99
CA ARG A 64 5.37 16.63 1.98
C ARG A 64 4.42 17.79 2.27
N LYS A 65 4.97 18.93 2.67
CA LYS A 65 4.15 20.09 3.06
C LYS A 65 3.23 20.58 1.96
N SER A 66 3.69 20.58 0.72
CA SER A 66 2.94 21.15 -0.41
C SER A 66 2.37 20.11 -1.35
N PHE A 67 2.79 18.85 -1.25
CA PHE A 67 2.32 17.77 -2.10
C PHE A 67 2.71 16.43 -1.51
N ASN A 68 2.06 15.35 -1.99
CA ASN A 68 2.38 13.99 -1.58
C ASN A 68 3.00 13.25 -2.75
N TRP A 69 4.09 12.51 -2.48
CA TRP A 69 4.68 11.62 -3.46
C TRP A 69 4.10 10.23 -3.32
N PHE A 70 3.49 9.72 -4.38
CA PHE A 70 3.04 8.33 -4.43
C PHE A 70 4.22 7.43 -4.80
N TRP A 71 4.57 6.52 -3.90
CA TRP A 71 5.60 5.52 -4.18
C TRP A 71 5.00 4.28 -4.80
N TYR A 72 3.93 3.78 -4.20
CA TYR A 72 3.25 2.57 -4.66
C TYR A 72 1.76 2.70 -4.46
N PHE A 73 1.03 2.15 -5.41
CA PHE A 73 -0.42 2.03 -5.37
C PHE A 73 -0.76 0.67 -5.96
N ALA A 74 -1.45 -0.17 -5.22
CA ALA A 74 -1.80 -1.50 -5.69
C ALA A 74 -3.23 -1.85 -5.33
N VAL A 75 -3.87 -2.60 -6.23
CA VAL A 75 -5.18 -3.22 -6.00
C VAL A 75 -5.00 -4.70 -6.25
N SER A 76 -5.60 -5.54 -5.40
CA SER A 76 -5.52 -6.99 -5.55
C SER A 76 -6.00 -7.43 -6.93
N ASP A 77 -5.24 -8.31 -7.60
CA ASP A 77 -5.58 -8.82 -8.93
C ASP A 77 -6.98 -9.41 -9.00
N LYS A 78 -7.39 -10.09 -7.95
CA LYS A 78 -8.71 -10.73 -7.87
C LYS A 78 -9.86 -9.73 -7.83
N LEU A 79 -9.56 -8.47 -7.52
CA LEU A 79 -10.55 -7.42 -7.29
C LEU A 79 -10.44 -6.28 -8.29
N ARG A 80 -9.58 -6.40 -9.28
CA ARG A 80 -9.44 -5.38 -10.34
C ARG A 80 -10.70 -5.34 -11.19
N GLY A 81 -10.98 -4.14 -11.73
CA GLY A 81 -12.16 -3.94 -12.58
C GLY A 81 -13.44 -3.73 -11.82
N LYS A 82 -13.40 -3.62 -10.50
CA LYS A 82 -14.59 -3.40 -9.66
C LYS A 82 -14.68 -1.97 -9.10
N GLY A 83 -13.83 -1.07 -9.56
CA GLY A 83 -13.85 0.32 -9.12
C GLY A 83 -13.15 0.60 -7.80
N TYR A 84 -12.48 -0.38 -7.21
CA TYR A 84 -11.79 -0.19 -5.94
C TYR A 84 -10.63 0.79 -6.04
N GLY A 85 -9.90 0.79 -7.16
CA GLY A 85 -8.82 1.74 -7.36
C GLY A 85 -9.29 3.18 -7.28
N GLN A 86 -10.41 3.50 -7.91
CA GLN A 86 -11.00 4.83 -7.83
C GLN A 86 -11.49 5.17 -6.43
N GLN A 87 -12.07 4.21 -5.73
CA GLN A 87 -12.48 4.42 -4.34
C GLN A 87 -11.29 4.76 -3.45
N ILE A 88 -10.19 4.04 -3.61
CA ILE A 88 -8.96 4.31 -2.84
C ILE A 88 -8.46 5.72 -3.15
N LEU A 89 -8.37 6.09 -4.43
CA LEU A 89 -7.90 7.42 -4.81
C LEU A 89 -8.79 8.53 -4.24
N SER A 90 -10.08 8.30 -4.14
CA SER A 90 -11.00 9.30 -3.57
C SER A 90 -10.87 9.44 -2.06
N MET A 91 -10.25 8.49 -1.38
CA MET A 91 -10.03 8.53 0.07
C MET A 91 -8.72 9.22 0.47
N LEU A 92 -7.89 9.58 -0.49
CA LEU A 92 -6.59 10.20 -0.23
C LEU A 92 -6.65 11.71 0.00
#